data_853e2b0436dcdd3b7809979820ed3cb9
#
_entry.id   853e2b0436dcdd3b7809979820ed3cb9
#
_cell.length_a   1.000
_cell.length_b   1.000
_cell.length_c   1.000
_cell.angle_alpha   90.00
_cell.angle_beta   90.00
_cell.angle_gamma   90.00
#
_symmetry.space_group_name_H-M   'P 1'
#
loop_
_entity.id
_entity.type
_entity.pdbx_description
1 polymer ?
#
loop_
_entity_poly.entity_id
_entity_poly.type
_entity_poly.pdbx_seq_one_letter_code
_entity_poly.pdbx_strand_id
1 'polypeptide(L)' 'MSDKHSVIFNKAQEEYEAGRWSKAMLRILVQRKPQRLTEAEYTEITGEQYA' A
#
# COMPACT_ATOMS: atom_id res chain seq x y z
N MET A 1 -6.07 -18.56 -9.38
CA MET A 1 -6.68 -17.40 -8.90
C MET A 1 -5.84 -16.15 -9.15
N SER A 2 -6.42 -15.17 -9.68
CA SER A 2 -5.61 -14.01 -9.96
C SER A 2 -5.69 -13.04 -8.81
N ASP A 3 -4.58 -12.45 -8.52
CA ASP A 3 -4.50 -11.44 -7.52
C ASP A 3 -4.69 -10.10 -8.13
N LYS A 4 -5.59 -9.34 -7.57
CA LYS A 4 -5.79 -7.98 -8.00
C LYS A 4 -4.86 -7.02 -7.30
N HIS A 5 -4.11 -7.53 -6.35
CA HIS A 5 -3.24 -6.69 -5.54
C HIS A 5 -1.78 -6.96 -5.85
N SER A 6 -0.95 -5.97 -5.59
CA SER A 6 0.48 -6.12 -5.73
C SER A 6 1.01 -7.15 -4.75
N VAL A 7 2.15 -7.71 -5.07
CA VAL A 7 2.79 -8.69 -4.20
C VAL A 7 2.95 -8.13 -2.79
N ILE A 8 3.26 -6.84 -2.69
CA ILE A 8 3.54 -6.21 -1.40
C ILE A 8 2.28 -5.81 -0.65
N PHE A 9 1.10 -5.97 -1.25
CA PHE A 9 -0.13 -5.45 -0.65
C PHE A 9 -0.35 -6.03 0.74
N ASN A 10 -0.27 -7.34 0.88
CA ASN A 10 -0.53 -7.99 2.17
C ASN A 10 0.47 -7.54 3.21
N LYS A 11 1.73 -7.43 2.82
CA LYS A 11 2.74 -6.98 3.76
C LYS A 11 2.51 -5.54 4.17
N ALA A 12 2.20 -4.70 3.21
CA ALA A 12 1.95 -3.29 3.49
C ALA A 12 0.78 -3.14 4.45
N GLN A 13 -0.27 -3.90 4.24
CA GLN A 13 -1.43 -3.83 5.10
C GLN A 13 -1.09 -4.29 6.51
N GLU A 14 -0.37 -5.40 6.62
CA GLU A 14 0.03 -5.91 7.92
C GLU A 14 0.89 -4.91 8.68
N GLU A 15 1.87 -4.35 8.00
CA GLU A 15 2.79 -3.43 8.66
C GLU A 15 2.08 -2.14 9.06
N TYR A 16 1.17 -1.69 8.22
CA TYR A 16 0.44 -0.49 8.55
C TYR A 16 -0.45 -0.72 9.78
N GLU A 17 -1.15 -1.85 9.81
CA GLU A 17 -2.03 -2.14 10.92
C GLU A 17 -1.26 -2.38 12.21
N ALA A 18 -0.06 -2.89 12.09
CA ALA A 18 0.80 -3.10 13.25
C ALA A 18 1.46 -1.83 13.74
N GLY A 19 1.36 -0.75 12.97
CA GLY A 19 1.95 0.50 13.35
C GLY A 19 3.41 0.63 13.00
N ARG A 20 3.96 -0.32 12.26
CA ARG A 20 5.37 -0.25 11.86
C ARG A 20 5.58 0.61 10.62
N TRP A 21 4.59 0.67 9.75
CA TRP A 21 4.63 1.50 8.56
C TRP A 21 3.58 2.59 8.68
N SER A 22 3.92 3.77 8.23
CA SER A 22 2.99 4.90 8.26
C SER A 22 2.42 5.13 6.87
N LYS A 23 1.47 6.05 6.78
CA LYS A 23 0.95 6.45 5.49
C LYS A 23 2.04 6.99 4.59
N ALA A 24 3.03 7.69 5.18
CA ALA A 24 4.14 8.21 4.40
C ALA A 24 4.90 7.07 3.73
N MET A 25 5.11 5.98 4.45
CA MET A 25 5.78 4.82 3.87
C MET A 25 4.98 4.24 2.71
N LEU A 26 3.67 4.14 2.88
CA LEU A 26 2.82 3.60 1.83
C LEU A 26 2.84 4.51 0.60
N ARG A 27 2.86 5.81 0.80
CA ARG A 27 2.95 6.74 -0.33
C ARG A 27 4.26 6.57 -1.08
N ILE A 28 5.34 6.31 -0.37
CA ILE A 28 6.62 6.04 -1.02
C ILE A 28 6.50 4.82 -1.93
N LEU A 29 5.83 3.79 -1.47
CA LEU A 29 5.64 2.58 -2.29
C LEU A 29 4.84 2.87 -3.54
N VAL A 30 3.87 3.77 -3.45
CA VAL A 30 3.07 4.14 -4.60
C VAL A 30 3.91 4.93 -5.60
N GLN A 31 4.83 5.75 -5.11
CA GLN A 31 5.61 6.64 -5.95
C GLN A 31 6.89 6.02 -6.50
N ARG A 32 7.26 4.86 -5.99
CA ARG A 32 8.50 4.22 -6.42
C ARG A 32 8.44 3.76 -7.86
N LYS A 33 9.60 3.56 -8.43
CA LYS A 33 9.73 2.98 -9.76
C LYS A 33 10.67 1.80 -9.67
N PRO A 34 10.19 0.60 -9.97
CA PRO A 34 8.81 0.30 -10.34
C PRO A 34 7.85 0.47 -9.17
N GLN A 35 6.62 0.80 -9.50
CA GLN A 35 5.61 1.02 -8.49
C GLN A 35 5.34 -0.28 -7.74
N ARG A 36 5.34 -0.20 -6.43
CA ARG A 36 5.12 -1.37 -5.59
C ARG A 36 3.69 -1.47 -5.09
N LEU A 37 3.01 -0.35 -5.01
CA LEU A 37 1.66 -0.30 -4.47
C LEU A 37 0.85 0.63 -5.36
N THR A 38 -0.40 0.27 -5.62
CA THR A 38 -1.24 1.15 -6.42
C THR A 38 -1.95 2.14 -5.51
N GLU A 39 -2.47 3.20 -6.13
CA GLU A 39 -3.24 4.20 -5.37
C GLU A 39 -4.49 3.57 -4.77
N ALA A 40 -5.12 2.66 -5.51
CA ALA A 40 -6.30 1.99 -5.00
C ALA A 40 -5.96 1.15 -3.78
N GLU A 41 -4.80 0.51 -3.79
CA GLU A 41 -4.37 -0.28 -2.65
C GLU A 41 -4.06 0.59 -1.44
N TYR A 42 -3.47 1.75 -1.68
CA TYR A 42 -3.25 2.70 -0.60
C TYR A 42 -4.58 3.03 0.09
N THR A 43 -5.59 3.30 -0.72
CA THR A 43 -6.91 3.64 -0.19
C THR A 43 -7.50 2.47 0.59
N GLU A 44 -7.32 1.24 0.09
CA GLU A 44 -7.85 0.08 0.78
C GLU A 44 -7.18 -0.12 2.13
N ILE A 45 -5.90 0.16 2.22
CA ILE A 45 -5.17 -0.06 3.47
C ILE A 45 -5.46 1.02 4.48
N THR A 46 -5.42 2.27 4.04
CA THR A 46 -5.52 3.40 4.97
C THR A 46 -6.93 3.89 5.17
N GLY A 47 -7.83 3.59 4.24
CA GLY A 47 -9.16 4.14 4.26
C GLY A 47 -9.23 5.58 3.80
N GLU A 48 -8.14 6.10 3.27
CA GLU A 48 -8.07 7.47 2.79
C GLU A 48 -7.70 7.50 1.33
N GLN A 49 -8.25 8.47 0.63
CA GLN A 49 -7.96 8.62 -0.77
C GLN A 49 -6.52 9.10 -0.97
N TYR A 50 -5.84 8.48 -1.92
CA TYR A 50 -4.49 8.90 -2.25
C TYR A 50 -4.58 10.20 -3.06
N ALA A 51 -3.94 11.22 -2.61
CA ALA A 51 -4.03 12.51 -3.30
C ALA A 51 -2.68 13.20 -3.35
#